data_0598f3dbf69a9a505426056953b159a2
#
_entry.id   0598f3dbf69a9a505426056953b159a2
#
_cell.length_a   1.000
_cell.length_b   1.000
_cell.length_c   1.000
_cell.angle_alpha   90.00
_cell.angle_beta   90.00
_cell.angle_gamma   90.00
#
_symmetry.space_group_name_H-M   'P 1'
#
loop_
_entity.id
_entity.type
_entity.pdbx_description
1 polymer ?
#
loop_
_entity_poly.entity_id
_entity_poly.type
_entity_poly.pdbx_seq_one_letter_code
_entity_poly.pdbx_strand_id
1 'polypeptide(L)'
;MTLHFYQKRWWRRMLKDLFVKRQYATVKPSTIKRDVEEEKPNIPSGMWTKCEKCNEMIYAEDLANSKYVCSSCGHHFRLNAKERVKILFDKHTFKEFWKDFKTTNPLKFEGYEEKLRSGMSKTESAEAVVTGIGQLNGIDVACAIMDSFFMMGSMGTVVGEKITRLVEYATENKLPLIIFTASGGARMQEGIFSLMQMAKVSAALARHDEAGLLYISILTDPTTGGVTASFAMEGDIILSEPDALVGFAGRRVIENTIKESLPDDFQKAEFLLQKGFVDAIVERKNMRACIYKILILHGVRNYG
;
A
#
# COMPACT_ATOMS: atom_id res chain seq x y z
N MET A 1 81.82 -55.04 15.29
CA MET A 1 81.74 -53.56 14.99
C MET A 1 81.24 -53.32 13.58
N THR A 2 80.27 -54.06 13.07
CA THR A 2 79.79 -54.01 11.67
C THR A 2 78.28 -53.98 11.43
N LEU A 3 77.50 -54.03 12.49
CA LEU A 3 75.98 -54.03 12.32
C LEU A 3 75.37 -52.61 12.45
N HIS A 4 76.11 -51.63 12.99
CA HIS A 4 75.53 -50.28 13.26
C HIS A 4 75.63 -49.33 12.06
N PHE A 5 76.39 -49.72 11.01
CA PHE A 5 76.56 -48.85 9.83
C PHE A 5 75.48 -49.11 8.74
N TYR A 6 74.85 -50.31 8.70
CA TYR A 6 73.81 -50.69 7.72
C TYR A 6 72.48 -50.10 8.07
N GLN A 7 72.13 -50.03 9.37
CA GLN A 7 70.84 -49.47 9.82
C GLN A 7 70.69 -47.99 9.51
N LYS A 8 71.68 -47.15 9.67
CA LYS A 8 71.60 -45.70 9.38
C LYS A 8 71.45 -45.37 7.90
N ARG A 9 71.86 -46.27 7.02
CA ARG A 9 71.77 -46.03 5.58
C ARG A 9 70.39 -46.39 5.03
N TRP A 10 69.68 -47.36 5.66
CA TRP A 10 68.34 -47.80 5.31
C TRP A 10 67.28 -46.76 5.74
N TRP A 11 67.39 -46.22 6.92
CA TRP A 11 66.49 -45.17 7.42
C TRP A 11 66.64 -43.87 6.63
N ARG A 12 67.80 -43.50 6.18
CA ARG A 12 67.98 -42.29 5.33
C ARG A 12 67.42 -42.42 3.93
N ARG A 13 67.30 -43.66 3.43
CA ARG A 13 66.67 -43.92 2.14
C ARG A 13 65.15 -43.89 2.25
N MET A 14 64.59 -44.51 3.27
CA MET A 14 63.15 -44.53 3.57
C MET A 14 62.60 -43.10 3.84
N LEU A 15 63.36 -42.25 4.55
CA LEU A 15 62.95 -40.88 4.82
C LEU A 15 63.02 -39.99 3.54
N LYS A 16 63.86 -40.27 2.59
CA LYS A 16 63.91 -39.55 1.31
C LYS A 16 62.69 -39.83 0.44
N ASP A 17 62.20 -41.02 0.44
CA ASP A 17 61.02 -41.39 -0.37
C ASP A 17 59.71 -40.88 0.24
N LEU A 18 59.72 -40.60 1.54
CA LEU A 18 58.56 -39.94 2.23
C LEU A 18 58.39 -38.47 1.90
N PHE A 19 59.48 -37.80 1.42
CA PHE A 19 59.45 -36.38 1.06
C PHE A 19 59.56 -36.07 -0.42
N VAL A 20 59.34 -37.09 -1.27
CA VAL A 20 59.22 -36.82 -2.72
C VAL A 20 57.90 -36.17 -2.97
N LYS A 21 57.89 -34.83 -3.17
CA LYS A 21 56.74 -34.11 -3.65
C LYS A 21 56.29 -34.76 -4.97
N ARG A 22 55.15 -35.45 -4.95
CA ARG A 22 54.51 -35.89 -6.17
C ARG A 22 54.16 -34.61 -6.94
N GLN A 23 54.81 -34.38 -8.09
CA GLN A 23 54.39 -33.35 -9.02
C GLN A 23 53.12 -33.80 -9.68
N TYR A 24 52.00 -33.27 -9.24
CA TYR A 24 50.75 -33.39 -9.96
C TYR A 24 50.84 -32.50 -11.20
N ALA A 25 50.66 -33.04 -12.37
CA ALA A 25 50.45 -32.25 -13.56
C ALA A 25 49.20 -31.43 -13.35
N THR A 26 49.38 -30.12 -13.20
CA THR A 26 48.26 -29.16 -13.21
C THR A 26 47.77 -29.09 -14.63
N VAL A 27 46.76 -29.89 -14.96
CA VAL A 27 46.02 -29.67 -16.19
C VAL A 27 45.31 -28.33 -16.03
N LYS A 28 45.80 -27.31 -16.72
CA LYS A 28 45.08 -26.05 -16.82
C LYS A 28 43.70 -26.42 -17.47
N PRO A 29 42.56 -26.10 -16.82
CA PRO A 29 41.30 -26.30 -17.48
C PRO A 29 41.40 -25.53 -18.81
N SER A 30 41.24 -26.23 -19.93
CA SER A 30 41.06 -25.58 -21.21
C SER A 30 39.83 -24.68 -21.03
N THR A 31 40.03 -23.39 -21.04
CA THR A 31 38.99 -22.40 -21.20
C THR A 31 38.37 -22.58 -22.59
N ILE A 32 37.58 -23.64 -22.75
CA ILE A 32 36.52 -23.62 -23.75
C ILE A 32 35.53 -22.60 -23.20
N LYS A 33 35.71 -21.33 -23.58
CA LYS A 33 34.62 -20.39 -23.58
C LYS A 33 33.58 -20.98 -24.53
N ARG A 34 32.66 -21.76 -24.00
CA ARG A 34 31.34 -21.89 -24.60
C ARG A 34 30.70 -20.53 -24.39
N ASP A 35 30.83 -19.65 -25.35
CA ASP A 35 29.92 -18.54 -25.58
C ASP A 35 28.57 -19.15 -26.00
N VAL A 36 27.97 -19.95 -25.13
CA VAL A 36 26.53 -20.12 -25.11
C VAL A 36 26.08 -18.88 -24.34
N GLU A 37 25.84 -17.79 -25.03
CA GLU A 37 24.87 -16.82 -24.61
C GLU A 37 23.59 -17.62 -24.41
N GLU A 38 23.33 -18.11 -23.18
CA GLU A 38 21.99 -18.45 -22.77
C GLU A 38 21.23 -17.14 -22.94
N GLU A 39 20.51 -17.00 -24.05
CA GLU A 39 19.47 -15.99 -24.20
C GLU A 39 18.57 -16.17 -22.97
N LYS A 40 18.86 -15.40 -21.92
CA LYS A 40 17.95 -15.30 -20.79
C LYS A 40 16.63 -14.88 -21.40
N PRO A 41 15.56 -15.66 -21.21
CA PRO A 41 14.28 -15.31 -21.77
C PRO A 41 13.99 -13.87 -21.37
N ASN A 42 13.77 -13.01 -22.34
CA ASN A 42 13.46 -11.60 -22.13
C ASN A 42 12.03 -11.55 -21.56
N ILE A 43 11.95 -11.79 -20.23
CA ILE A 43 10.69 -11.69 -19.49
C ILE A 43 10.43 -10.20 -19.33
N PRO A 44 9.38 -9.65 -19.94
CA PRO A 44 9.05 -8.25 -19.80
C PRO A 44 8.93 -7.88 -18.32
N SER A 45 9.58 -6.80 -17.92
CA SER A 45 9.51 -6.30 -16.54
C SER A 45 8.05 -6.02 -16.17
N GLY A 46 7.59 -6.55 -15.04
CA GLY A 46 6.23 -6.33 -14.54
C GLY A 46 5.24 -7.48 -14.78
N MET A 47 5.63 -8.57 -15.47
CA MET A 47 4.76 -9.74 -15.63
C MET A 47 4.52 -10.52 -14.32
N TRP A 48 5.46 -10.43 -13.38
CA TRP A 48 5.41 -11.15 -12.10
C TRP A 48 5.54 -10.20 -10.93
N THR A 49 4.74 -10.43 -9.90
CA THR A 49 4.77 -9.69 -8.64
C THR A 49 5.03 -10.65 -7.49
N LYS A 50 6.01 -10.33 -6.65
CA LYS A 50 6.31 -11.11 -5.46
C LYS A 50 5.43 -10.65 -4.30
N CYS A 51 4.77 -11.59 -3.63
CA CYS A 51 4.01 -11.30 -2.42
C CYS A 51 4.95 -10.94 -1.27
N GLU A 52 4.73 -9.79 -0.64
CA GLU A 52 5.57 -9.32 0.48
C GLU A 52 5.37 -10.17 1.75
N LYS A 53 4.23 -10.87 1.90
CA LYS A 53 3.91 -11.68 3.08
C LYS A 53 4.40 -13.12 2.98
N CYS A 54 4.15 -13.82 1.86
CA CYS A 54 4.50 -15.24 1.69
C CYS A 54 5.63 -15.49 0.68
N ASN A 55 6.15 -14.46 0.02
CA ASN A 55 7.17 -14.52 -1.02
C ASN A 55 6.79 -15.28 -2.31
N GLU A 56 5.53 -15.69 -2.47
CA GLU A 56 5.02 -16.30 -3.69
C GLU A 56 5.13 -15.37 -4.89
N MET A 57 5.51 -15.93 -6.04
CA MET A 57 5.56 -15.21 -7.31
C MET A 57 4.23 -15.37 -8.03
N ILE A 58 3.52 -14.26 -8.24
CA ILE A 58 2.18 -14.24 -8.81
C ILE A 58 2.23 -13.55 -10.17
N TYR A 59 1.60 -14.14 -11.17
CA TYR A 59 1.44 -13.50 -12.48
C TYR A 59 0.55 -12.26 -12.36
N ALA A 60 0.95 -11.15 -12.99
CA ALA A 60 0.30 -9.85 -12.80
C ALA A 60 -1.20 -9.86 -13.20
N GLU A 61 -1.55 -10.61 -14.24
CA GLU A 61 -2.93 -10.76 -14.69
C GLU A 61 -3.76 -11.55 -13.68
N ASP A 62 -3.21 -12.64 -13.12
CA ASP A 62 -3.88 -13.43 -12.08
C ASP A 62 -4.09 -12.60 -10.81
N LEU A 63 -3.09 -11.77 -10.46
CA LEU A 63 -3.21 -10.83 -9.36
C LEU A 63 -4.31 -9.79 -9.59
N ALA A 64 -4.44 -9.26 -10.80
CA ALA A 64 -5.52 -8.34 -11.16
C ALA A 64 -6.88 -9.03 -11.11
N ASN A 65 -7.00 -10.26 -11.64
CA ASN A 65 -8.22 -11.06 -11.61
C ASN A 65 -8.65 -11.40 -10.18
N SER A 66 -7.70 -11.62 -9.27
CA SER A 66 -7.94 -11.82 -7.83
C SER A 66 -8.18 -10.50 -7.07
N LYS A 67 -8.37 -9.39 -7.77
CA LYS A 67 -8.53 -8.03 -7.19
C LYS A 67 -7.35 -7.63 -6.29
N TYR A 68 -6.13 -7.99 -6.71
CA TYR A 68 -4.89 -7.71 -5.98
C TYR A 68 -4.85 -8.32 -4.57
N VAL A 69 -5.36 -9.54 -4.45
CA VAL A 69 -5.27 -10.36 -3.25
C VAL A 69 -4.43 -11.59 -3.58
N CYS A 70 -3.43 -11.90 -2.76
CA CYS A 70 -2.59 -13.07 -2.94
C CYS A 70 -3.42 -14.36 -2.85
N SER A 71 -3.37 -15.19 -3.86
CA SER A 71 -4.11 -16.47 -3.90
C SER A 71 -3.60 -17.48 -2.87
N SER A 72 -2.30 -17.39 -2.49
CA SER A 72 -1.66 -18.35 -1.57
C SER A 72 -1.88 -18.00 -0.10
N CYS A 73 -1.79 -16.71 0.30
CA CYS A 73 -1.85 -16.33 1.71
C CYS A 73 -2.94 -15.29 2.05
N GLY A 74 -3.74 -14.86 1.08
CA GLY A 74 -4.80 -13.87 1.30
C GLY A 74 -4.30 -12.44 1.56
N HIS A 75 -3.00 -12.15 1.40
CA HIS A 75 -2.47 -10.81 1.58
C HIS A 75 -3.09 -9.82 0.58
N HIS A 76 -3.58 -8.68 1.09
CA HIS A 76 -4.12 -7.60 0.28
C HIS A 76 -3.00 -6.64 -0.12
N PHE A 77 -2.60 -6.66 -1.39
CA PHE A 77 -1.64 -5.70 -1.91
C PHE A 77 -2.20 -4.28 -1.86
N ARG A 78 -1.33 -3.28 -1.71
CA ARG A 78 -1.73 -1.89 -1.91
C ARG A 78 -2.29 -1.70 -3.31
N LEU A 79 -3.33 -0.90 -3.41
CA LEU A 79 -4.06 -0.70 -4.65
C LEU A 79 -4.09 0.79 -4.99
N ASN A 80 -3.77 1.14 -6.23
CA ASN A 80 -3.91 2.50 -6.69
C ASN A 80 -5.38 2.89 -6.86
N ALA A 81 -5.64 4.20 -6.88
CA ALA A 81 -7.01 4.70 -6.95
C ALA A 81 -7.75 4.27 -8.23
N LYS A 82 -7.07 4.23 -9.38
CA LYS A 82 -7.69 3.85 -10.67
C LYS A 82 -8.17 2.39 -10.68
N GLU A 83 -7.34 1.47 -10.14
CA GLU A 83 -7.74 0.06 -10.04
C GLU A 83 -8.88 -0.12 -9.04
N ARG A 84 -8.90 0.65 -7.95
CA ARG A 84 -9.99 0.61 -6.99
C ARG A 84 -11.31 1.07 -7.62
N VAL A 85 -11.30 2.12 -8.43
CA VAL A 85 -12.46 2.57 -9.22
C VAL A 85 -13.00 1.43 -10.09
N LYS A 86 -12.13 0.72 -10.82
CA LYS A 86 -12.53 -0.41 -11.69
C LYS A 86 -13.18 -1.57 -10.93
N ILE A 87 -12.69 -1.85 -9.71
CA ILE A 87 -13.20 -2.94 -8.87
C ILE A 87 -14.55 -2.58 -8.23
N LEU A 88 -14.73 -1.31 -7.87
CA LEU A 88 -15.86 -0.85 -7.07
C LEU A 88 -17.09 -0.52 -7.91
N PHE A 89 -16.90 0.27 -8.96
CA PHE A 89 -18.02 0.87 -9.70
C PHE A 89 -18.50 0.04 -10.90
N ASP A 90 -19.70 0.31 -11.33
CA ASP A 90 -20.25 -0.17 -12.60
C ASP A 90 -19.41 0.38 -13.75
N LYS A 91 -19.20 -0.44 -14.78
CA LYS A 91 -18.33 -0.07 -15.91
C LYS A 91 -18.78 1.25 -16.52
N HIS A 92 -17.82 2.15 -16.72
CA HIS A 92 -18.00 3.45 -17.40
C HIS A 92 -18.92 4.45 -16.68
N THR A 93 -19.30 4.22 -15.43
CA THR A 93 -20.16 5.14 -14.67
C THR A 93 -19.38 6.16 -13.84
N PHE A 94 -18.13 5.87 -13.48
CA PHE A 94 -17.35 6.77 -12.64
C PHE A 94 -16.93 8.03 -13.38
N LYS A 95 -17.33 9.18 -12.86
CA LYS A 95 -17.00 10.51 -13.36
C LYS A 95 -16.09 11.21 -12.35
N GLU A 96 -14.82 11.36 -12.71
CA GLU A 96 -13.84 12.04 -11.85
C GLU A 96 -14.05 13.55 -11.84
N PHE A 97 -13.97 14.15 -10.64
CA PHE A 97 -14.07 15.58 -10.40
C PHE A 97 -12.70 16.18 -10.05
N TRP A 98 -12.47 17.44 -10.44
CA TRP A 98 -11.27 18.23 -10.11
C TRP A 98 -9.95 17.51 -10.41
N LYS A 99 -9.93 16.76 -11.48
CA LYS A 99 -8.80 15.93 -11.88
C LYS A 99 -7.51 16.74 -12.07
N ASP A 100 -7.60 18.00 -12.48
CA ASP A 100 -6.45 18.86 -12.77
C ASP A 100 -5.97 19.70 -11.59
N PHE A 101 -6.60 19.57 -10.39
CA PHE A 101 -6.16 20.29 -9.21
C PHE A 101 -4.77 19.84 -8.78
N LYS A 102 -3.85 20.81 -8.67
CA LYS A 102 -2.44 20.60 -8.32
C LYS A 102 -2.02 21.54 -7.19
N THR A 103 -1.18 21.04 -6.30
CA THR A 103 -0.58 21.90 -5.27
C THR A 103 0.45 22.87 -5.88
N THR A 104 0.56 24.05 -5.27
CA THR A 104 1.41 25.16 -5.71
C THR A 104 2.67 25.32 -4.87
N ASN A 105 3.02 24.36 -4.02
CA ASN A 105 4.13 24.46 -3.06
C ASN A 105 4.06 25.76 -2.23
N PRO A 106 3.02 25.93 -1.38
CA PRO A 106 2.71 27.22 -0.74
C PRO A 106 3.81 27.73 0.21
N LEU A 107 4.63 26.83 0.74
CA LEU A 107 5.74 27.15 1.64
C LEU A 107 7.10 27.20 0.94
N LYS A 108 7.14 27.03 -0.38
CA LYS A 108 8.39 26.95 -1.16
C LYS A 108 9.38 25.94 -0.57
N PHE A 109 8.87 24.79 -0.13
CA PHE A 109 9.67 23.73 0.48
C PHE A 109 10.63 23.12 -0.56
N GLU A 110 11.91 23.08 -0.24
CA GLU A 110 12.96 22.59 -1.14
C GLU A 110 12.74 21.12 -1.52
N GLY A 111 12.90 20.79 -2.80
CA GLY A 111 12.75 19.43 -3.34
C GLY A 111 11.29 18.91 -3.37
N TYR A 112 10.31 19.72 -2.98
CA TYR A 112 8.91 19.28 -2.96
C TYR A 112 8.34 19.08 -4.35
N GLU A 113 8.63 19.99 -5.28
CA GLU A 113 8.15 19.90 -6.66
C GLU A 113 8.64 18.65 -7.40
N GLU A 114 9.86 18.19 -7.10
CA GLU A 114 10.38 16.92 -7.65
C GLU A 114 9.62 15.71 -7.12
N LYS A 115 9.29 15.71 -5.82
CA LYS A 115 8.46 14.67 -5.22
C LYS A 115 7.05 14.64 -5.81
N LEU A 116 6.46 15.81 -6.06
CA LEU A 116 5.17 15.93 -6.73
C LEU A 116 5.23 15.37 -8.15
N ARG A 117 6.22 15.77 -8.96
CA ARG A 117 6.41 15.23 -10.31
C ARG A 117 6.58 13.70 -10.31
N SER A 118 7.36 13.18 -9.38
CA SER A 118 7.53 11.72 -9.21
C SER A 118 6.21 11.03 -8.83
N GLY A 119 5.43 11.62 -7.94
CA GLY A 119 4.10 11.12 -7.56
C GLY A 119 3.15 11.09 -8.75
N MET A 120 3.07 12.18 -9.50
CA MET A 120 2.24 12.30 -10.71
C MET A 120 2.63 11.26 -11.77
N SER A 121 3.92 11.05 -11.99
CA SER A 121 4.42 10.06 -12.96
C SER A 121 4.07 8.62 -12.56
N LYS A 122 4.11 8.30 -11.25
CA LYS A 122 3.83 6.95 -10.75
C LYS A 122 2.35 6.59 -10.77
N THR A 123 1.48 7.57 -10.50
CA THR A 123 0.04 7.33 -10.35
C THR A 123 -0.78 7.81 -11.53
N GLU A 124 -0.16 8.59 -12.43
CA GLU A 124 -0.83 9.31 -13.51
C GLU A 124 -2.02 10.16 -13.00
N SER A 125 -1.92 10.64 -11.77
CA SER A 125 -2.90 11.50 -11.10
C SER A 125 -2.23 12.80 -10.69
N ALA A 126 -2.99 13.88 -10.66
CA ALA A 126 -2.46 15.20 -10.28
C ALA A 126 -2.19 15.30 -8.77
N GLU A 127 -2.85 14.43 -7.95
CA GLU A 127 -2.76 14.47 -6.50
C GLU A 127 -3.09 13.09 -5.87
N ALA A 128 -2.83 12.94 -4.58
CA ALA A 128 -2.95 11.68 -3.81
C ALA A 128 -4.41 11.25 -3.54
N VAL A 129 -5.38 11.83 -4.20
CA VAL A 129 -6.78 11.43 -4.10
C VAL A 129 -7.50 11.59 -5.44
N VAL A 130 -8.30 10.59 -5.78
CA VAL A 130 -9.29 10.63 -6.87
C VAL A 130 -10.66 10.83 -6.24
N THR A 131 -11.41 11.82 -6.71
CA THR A 131 -12.75 12.16 -6.21
C THR A 131 -13.74 12.20 -7.36
N GLY A 132 -14.95 11.73 -7.14
CA GLY A 132 -15.98 11.73 -8.18
C GLY A 132 -17.26 11.06 -7.74
N ILE A 133 -18.15 10.84 -8.69
CA ILE A 133 -19.39 10.07 -8.53
C ILE A 133 -19.38 8.86 -9.45
N GLY A 134 -20.05 7.80 -9.04
CA GLY A 134 -20.18 6.59 -9.84
C GLY A 134 -21.32 5.73 -9.35
N GLN A 135 -21.70 4.73 -10.14
CA GLN A 135 -22.78 3.82 -9.79
C GLN A 135 -22.23 2.53 -9.16
N LEU A 136 -22.86 2.11 -8.09
CA LEU A 136 -22.62 0.84 -7.42
C LEU A 136 -23.89 0.02 -7.46
N ASN A 137 -23.95 -0.95 -8.39
CA ASN A 137 -25.18 -1.68 -8.74
C ASN A 137 -26.35 -0.74 -9.05
N GLY A 138 -26.08 0.30 -9.86
CA GLY A 138 -27.05 1.29 -10.27
C GLY A 138 -27.34 2.39 -9.24
N ILE A 139 -26.81 2.35 -8.02
CA ILE A 139 -26.96 3.40 -7.01
C ILE A 139 -25.86 4.44 -7.18
N ASP A 140 -26.21 5.71 -7.35
CA ASP A 140 -25.26 6.81 -7.40
C ASP A 140 -24.64 7.06 -6.03
N VAL A 141 -23.32 7.13 -5.97
CA VAL A 141 -22.55 7.40 -4.76
C VAL A 141 -21.43 8.39 -5.03
N ALA A 142 -21.18 9.28 -4.10
CA ALA A 142 -19.99 10.13 -4.08
C ALA A 142 -18.82 9.36 -3.46
N CYS A 143 -17.66 9.37 -4.10
CA CYS A 143 -16.52 8.60 -3.61
C CYS A 143 -15.20 9.35 -3.71
N ALA A 144 -14.42 9.33 -2.61
CA ALA A 144 -13.03 9.72 -2.59
C ALA A 144 -12.15 8.47 -2.37
N ILE A 145 -11.10 8.34 -3.17
CA ILE A 145 -10.17 7.22 -3.09
C ILE A 145 -8.76 7.79 -2.97
N MET A 146 -8.15 7.65 -1.80
CA MET A 146 -6.77 8.05 -1.58
C MET A 146 -5.80 7.03 -2.19
N ASP A 147 -4.65 7.52 -2.63
CA ASP A 147 -3.63 6.72 -3.31
C ASP A 147 -2.29 6.82 -2.60
N SER A 148 -1.89 5.73 -1.94
CA SER A 148 -0.62 5.66 -1.20
C SER A 148 0.63 5.66 -2.10
N PHE A 149 0.50 5.41 -3.40
CA PHE A 149 1.61 5.50 -4.34
C PHE A 149 1.99 6.95 -4.66
N PHE A 150 1.07 7.91 -4.47
CA PHE A 150 1.38 9.34 -4.55
C PHE A 150 1.85 9.83 -3.18
N MET A 151 3.15 9.98 -2.97
CA MET A 151 3.76 10.47 -1.73
C MET A 151 3.17 9.85 -0.44
N MET A 152 3.00 8.52 -0.44
CA MET A 152 2.37 7.77 0.65
C MET A 152 0.93 8.21 0.98
N GLY A 153 0.19 8.75 0.01
CA GLY A 153 -1.17 9.22 0.25
C GLY A 153 -1.26 10.42 1.19
N SER A 154 -0.15 11.13 1.41
CA SER A 154 -0.12 12.22 2.39
C SER A 154 -1.10 13.34 2.05
N MET A 155 -1.84 13.78 3.06
CA MET A 155 -2.87 14.81 2.93
C MET A 155 -2.26 16.20 2.88
N GLY A 156 -2.26 16.82 1.70
CA GLY A 156 -1.93 18.23 1.49
C GLY A 156 -3.19 19.07 1.26
N THR A 157 -2.99 20.35 0.95
CA THR A 157 -4.06 21.35 0.71
C THR A 157 -5.04 20.89 -0.36
N VAL A 158 -4.53 20.37 -1.48
CA VAL A 158 -5.38 19.93 -2.61
C VAL A 158 -6.13 18.65 -2.29
N VAL A 159 -5.53 17.71 -1.54
CA VAL A 159 -6.23 16.51 -1.07
C VAL A 159 -7.42 16.91 -0.20
N GLY A 160 -7.19 17.77 0.79
CA GLY A 160 -8.26 18.27 1.65
C GLY A 160 -9.33 19.05 0.89
N GLU A 161 -8.93 19.92 -0.05
CA GLU A 161 -9.88 20.65 -0.90
C GLU A 161 -10.76 19.73 -1.74
N LYS A 162 -10.17 18.74 -2.42
CA LYS A 162 -10.92 17.78 -3.24
C LYS A 162 -11.92 16.98 -2.41
N ILE A 163 -11.49 16.47 -1.24
CA ILE A 163 -12.40 15.73 -0.35
C ILE A 163 -13.50 16.64 0.17
N THR A 164 -13.17 17.85 0.66
CA THR A 164 -14.18 18.82 1.16
C THR A 164 -15.23 19.13 0.11
N ARG A 165 -14.80 19.48 -1.10
CA ARG A 165 -15.73 19.77 -2.20
C ARG A 165 -16.59 18.58 -2.59
N LEU A 166 -16.04 17.37 -2.51
CA LEU A 166 -16.82 16.16 -2.77
C LEU A 166 -17.90 15.95 -1.71
N VAL A 167 -17.57 16.15 -0.42
CA VAL A 167 -18.53 16.07 0.68
C VAL A 167 -19.63 17.12 0.51
N GLU A 168 -19.27 18.37 0.20
CA GLU A 168 -20.24 19.44 -0.06
C GLU A 168 -21.15 19.11 -1.26
N TYR A 169 -20.56 18.63 -2.37
CA TYR A 169 -21.33 18.16 -3.52
C TYR A 169 -22.29 17.01 -3.17
N ALA A 170 -21.79 16.02 -2.40
CA ALA A 170 -22.62 14.89 -1.96
C ALA A 170 -23.78 15.37 -1.08
N THR A 171 -23.54 16.33 -0.20
CA THR A 171 -24.56 16.93 0.67
C THR A 171 -25.65 17.67 -0.13
N GLU A 172 -25.24 18.51 -1.07
CA GLU A 172 -26.14 19.26 -1.94
C GLU A 172 -27.00 18.35 -2.82
N ASN A 173 -26.43 17.25 -3.32
CA ASN A 173 -27.10 16.32 -4.20
C ASN A 173 -27.72 15.11 -3.46
N LYS A 174 -27.69 15.10 -2.12
CA LYS A 174 -28.24 14.04 -1.25
C LYS A 174 -27.70 12.64 -1.59
N LEU A 175 -26.41 12.56 -1.91
CA LEU A 175 -25.72 11.30 -2.22
C LEU A 175 -25.06 10.72 -0.98
N PRO A 176 -25.05 9.39 -0.82
CA PRO A 176 -24.18 8.75 0.17
C PRO A 176 -22.72 8.97 -0.19
N LEU A 177 -21.87 9.08 0.83
CA LEU A 177 -20.45 9.32 0.70
C LEU A 177 -19.65 8.07 1.07
N ILE A 178 -18.66 7.74 0.27
CA ILE A 178 -17.68 6.67 0.54
C ILE A 178 -16.28 7.24 0.44
N ILE A 179 -15.45 7.05 1.47
CA ILE A 179 -14.03 7.43 1.42
C ILE A 179 -13.15 6.21 1.69
N PHE A 180 -12.34 5.84 0.70
CA PHE A 180 -11.24 4.90 0.88
C PHE A 180 -10.01 5.66 1.34
N THR A 181 -9.56 5.40 2.55
CA THR A 181 -8.37 6.05 3.10
C THR A 181 -7.12 5.20 2.83
N ALA A 182 -6.07 5.85 2.36
CA ALA A 182 -4.75 5.25 2.15
C ALA A 182 -3.69 6.34 2.33
N SER A 183 -3.20 6.53 3.56
CA SER A 183 -2.37 7.69 3.87
C SER A 183 -1.34 7.46 4.97
N GLY A 184 -0.15 8.03 4.78
CA GLY A 184 0.87 8.16 5.83
C GLY A 184 0.64 9.34 6.78
N GLY A 185 -0.45 10.14 6.60
CA GLY A 185 -0.80 11.29 7.43
C GLY A 185 -0.66 12.63 6.73
N ALA A 186 -0.45 13.71 7.49
CA ALA A 186 -0.32 15.07 6.97
C ALA A 186 0.94 15.24 6.11
N ARG A 187 0.84 16.03 5.04
CA ARG A 187 1.94 16.34 4.13
C ARG A 187 2.89 17.34 4.76
N MET A 188 4.04 16.89 5.24
CA MET A 188 5.03 17.71 5.97
C MET A 188 5.48 18.95 5.18
N GLN A 189 5.60 18.86 3.86
CA GLN A 189 6.07 19.93 2.98
C GLN A 189 5.09 21.13 2.94
N GLU A 190 3.85 20.93 3.33
CA GLU A 190 2.84 21.98 3.40
C GLU A 190 2.57 22.47 4.84
N GLY A 191 3.29 21.93 5.83
CA GLY A 191 3.27 22.40 7.21
C GLY A 191 1.85 22.51 7.80
N ILE A 192 1.55 23.67 8.38
CA ILE A 192 0.26 23.94 9.03
C ILE A 192 -0.93 23.85 8.04
N PHE A 193 -0.72 24.16 6.76
CA PHE A 193 -1.79 24.06 5.76
C PHE A 193 -2.32 22.65 5.61
N SER A 194 -1.45 21.64 5.72
CA SER A 194 -1.89 20.23 5.70
C SER A 194 -2.63 19.83 6.97
N LEU A 195 -2.26 20.36 8.14
CA LEU A 195 -2.98 20.10 9.40
C LEU A 195 -4.39 20.70 9.37
N MET A 196 -4.55 21.88 8.82
CA MET A 196 -5.85 22.55 8.70
C MET A 196 -6.83 21.82 7.77
N GLN A 197 -6.34 20.96 6.88
CA GLN A 197 -7.22 20.19 6.00
C GLN A 197 -8.06 19.17 6.77
N MET A 198 -7.53 18.60 7.85
CA MET A 198 -8.29 17.68 8.70
C MET A 198 -9.53 18.38 9.27
N ALA A 199 -9.37 19.52 9.91
CA ALA A 199 -10.49 20.29 10.45
C ALA A 199 -11.48 20.73 9.34
N LYS A 200 -10.97 21.06 8.15
CA LYS A 200 -11.78 21.45 7.01
C LYS A 200 -12.68 20.32 6.52
N VAL A 201 -12.13 19.11 6.36
CA VAL A 201 -12.89 17.94 5.94
C VAL A 201 -13.91 17.54 7.01
N SER A 202 -13.50 17.47 8.29
CA SER A 202 -14.41 17.16 9.40
C SER A 202 -15.58 18.14 9.50
N ALA A 203 -15.33 19.45 9.27
CA ALA A 203 -16.40 20.44 9.23
C ALA A 203 -17.39 20.25 8.06
N ALA A 204 -16.93 19.74 6.92
CA ALA A 204 -17.82 19.38 5.81
C ALA A 204 -18.63 18.12 6.12
N LEU A 205 -17.99 17.10 6.72
CA LEU A 205 -18.65 15.87 7.16
C LEU A 205 -19.72 16.13 8.21
N ALA A 206 -19.48 17.05 9.17
CA ALA A 206 -20.49 17.45 10.14
C ALA A 206 -21.76 17.98 9.46
N ARG A 207 -21.64 18.79 8.39
CA ARG A 207 -22.79 19.26 7.62
C ARG A 207 -23.48 18.14 6.82
N HIS A 208 -22.71 17.12 6.39
CA HIS A 208 -23.24 15.95 5.71
C HIS A 208 -24.08 15.09 6.67
N ASP A 209 -23.60 14.89 7.88
CA ASP A 209 -24.30 14.23 8.98
C ASP A 209 -25.55 15.00 9.41
N GLU A 210 -25.48 16.32 9.62
CA GLU A 210 -26.63 17.17 9.91
C GLU A 210 -27.74 17.09 8.83
N ALA A 211 -27.36 16.79 7.59
CA ALA A 211 -28.29 16.54 6.49
C ALA A 211 -28.91 15.12 6.50
N GLY A 212 -28.50 14.27 7.46
CA GLY A 212 -28.97 12.88 7.61
C GLY A 212 -28.46 11.96 6.50
N LEU A 213 -27.28 12.22 5.94
CA LEU A 213 -26.71 11.49 4.82
C LEU A 213 -25.58 10.54 5.27
N LEU A 214 -25.59 9.34 4.69
CA LEU A 214 -24.69 8.25 5.05
C LEU A 214 -23.24 8.53 4.61
N TYR A 215 -22.29 8.40 5.54
CA TYR A 215 -20.86 8.35 5.29
C TYR A 215 -20.27 7.00 5.66
N ILE A 216 -19.68 6.28 4.70
CA ILE A 216 -18.95 5.03 4.89
C ILE A 216 -17.47 5.30 4.75
N SER A 217 -16.71 5.11 5.84
CA SER A 217 -15.24 5.14 5.82
C SER A 217 -14.68 3.74 5.61
N ILE A 218 -13.72 3.59 4.69
CA ILE A 218 -13.07 2.32 4.39
C ILE A 218 -11.57 2.47 4.55
N LEU A 219 -11.06 1.85 5.62
CA LEU A 219 -9.66 1.91 5.99
C LEU A 219 -8.84 0.91 5.18
N THR A 220 -7.81 1.39 4.48
CA THR A 220 -6.88 0.53 3.73
C THR A 220 -5.44 0.76 4.17
N ASP A 221 -4.53 -0.13 3.77
CA ASP A 221 -3.12 -0.08 4.16
C ASP A 221 -2.32 0.95 3.35
N PRO A 222 -1.63 1.90 4.03
CA PRO A 222 -1.76 2.31 5.41
C PRO A 222 -2.80 3.43 5.60
N THR A 223 -3.43 3.54 6.78
CA THR A 223 -4.20 4.72 7.20
C THR A 223 -3.64 5.21 8.53
N THR A 224 -2.82 6.27 8.51
CA THR A 224 -2.07 6.69 9.69
C THR A 224 -2.07 8.21 9.89
N GLY A 225 -1.60 8.63 11.05
CA GLY A 225 -1.40 10.03 11.40
C GLY A 225 -2.69 10.84 11.48
N GLY A 226 -2.65 12.06 10.97
CA GLY A 226 -3.77 12.98 11.02
C GLY A 226 -5.00 12.52 10.24
N VAL A 227 -4.84 11.66 9.22
CA VAL A 227 -5.97 11.09 8.47
C VAL A 227 -6.77 10.15 9.37
N THR A 228 -6.11 9.28 10.15
CA THR A 228 -6.78 8.43 11.14
C THR A 228 -7.42 9.28 12.24
N ALA A 229 -6.73 10.33 12.72
CA ALA A 229 -7.23 11.18 13.79
C ALA A 229 -8.30 12.19 13.34
N SER A 230 -8.86 12.04 12.13
CA SER A 230 -9.92 12.88 11.59
C SER A 230 -10.89 12.04 10.74
N PHE A 231 -11.18 12.45 9.56
CA PHE A 231 -12.25 11.93 8.69
C PHE A 231 -12.24 10.40 8.49
N ALA A 232 -11.08 9.73 8.62
CA ALA A 232 -11.05 8.26 8.49
C ALA A 232 -11.82 7.53 9.61
N MET A 233 -11.95 8.15 10.80
CA MET A 233 -12.65 7.59 11.96
C MET A 233 -13.98 8.32 12.27
N GLU A 234 -14.48 9.12 11.34
CA GLU A 234 -15.73 9.88 11.48
C GLU A 234 -16.89 9.28 10.67
N GLY A 235 -16.72 8.08 10.09
CA GLY A 235 -17.79 7.41 9.34
C GLY A 235 -18.92 6.92 10.24
N ASP A 236 -20.17 6.98 9.75
CA ASP A 236 -21.31 6.30 10.37
C ASP A 236 -21.08 4.79 10.41
N ILE A 237 -20.38 4.28 9.40
CA ILE A 237 -19.89 2.91 9.31
C ILE A 237 -18.44 2.93 8.89
N ILE A 238 -17.60 2.26 9.68
CA ILE A 238 -16.15 2.17 9.47
C ILE A 238 -15.78 0.73 9.14
N LEU A 239 -15.43 0.50 7.89
CA LEU A 239 -14.95 -0.79 7.40
C LEU A 239 -13.43 -0.78 7.27
N SER A 240 -12.79 -1.95 7.35
CA SER A 240 -11.37 -2.08 7.05
C SER A 240 -11.10 -3.25 6.12
N GLU A 241 -10.08 -3.12 5.26
CA GLU A 241 -9.48 -4.29 4.62
C GLU A 241 -8.67 -5.10 5.63
N PRO A 242 -8.56 -6.44 5.48
CA PRO A 242 -7.73 -7.26 6.37
C PRO A 242 -6.28 -6.81 6.44
N ASP A 243 -5.65 -6.96 7.60
CA ASP A 243 -4.23 -6.67 7.86
C ASP A 243 -3.85 -5.18 7.66
N ALA A 244 -4.79 -4.29 7.36
CA ALA A 244 -4.51 -2.87 7.15
C ALA A 244 -3.86 -2.24 8.38
N LEU A 245 -2.77 -1.49 8.17
CA LEU A 245 -2.12 -0.69 9.21
C LEU A 245 -2.95 0.57 9.44
N VAL A 246 -3.57 0.68 10.61
CA VAL A 246 -4.39 1.83 11.00
C VAL A 246 -3.95 2.34 12.36
N GLY A 247 -3.44 3.57 12.42
CA GLY A 247 -2.95 4.13 13.66
C GLY A 247 -2.56 5.60 13.55
N PHE A 248 -2.29 6.24 14.70
CA PHE A 248 -1.87 7.64 14.70
C PHE A 248 -0.35 7.77 14.57
N ALA A 249 0.40 7.34 15.56
CA ALA A 249 1.85 7.37 15.56
C ALA A 249 2.44 6.04 15.08
N GLY A 250 3.59 6.08 14.42
CA GLY A 250 4.30 4.87 14.04
C GLY A 250 4.78 4.06 15.25
N ARG A 251 4.76 2.72 15.14
CA ARG A 251 5.16 1.77 16.19
C ARG A 251 6.47 2.18 16.91
N ARG A 252 7.53 2.48 16.18
CA ARG A 252 8.83 2.89 16.75
C ARG A 252 8.73 4.14 17.63
N VAL A 253 7.89 5.10 17.24
CA VAL A 253 7.69 6.34 18.03
C VAL A 253 7.04 6.00 19.35
N ILE A 254 6.01 5.17 19.33
CA ILE A 254 5.30 4.75 20.54
C ILE A 254 6.23 3.97 21.46
N GLU A 255 6.87 2.90 20.98
CA GLU A 255 7.79 2.05 21.75
C GLU A 255 8.95 2.86 22.36
N ASN A 256 9.51 3.82 21.60
CA ASN A 256 10.55 4.70 22.10
C ASN A 256 10.05 5.67 23.19
N THR A 257 8.77 6.02 23.16
CA THR A 257 8.16 6.95 24.13
C THR A 257 7.78 6.24 25.43
N ILE A 258 7.09 5.10 25.32
CA ILE A 258 6.62 4.35 26.51
C ILE A 258 7.67 3.37 27.05
N LYS A 259 8.75 3.10 26.29
CA LYS A 259 9.82 2.15 26.62
C LYS A 259 9.35 0.70 26.79
N GLU A 260 8.27 0.33 26.12
CA GLU A 260 7.69 -1.01 26.10
C GLU A 260 7.55 -1.51 24.66
N SER A 261 7.62 -2.83 24.46
CA SER A 261 7.33 -3.46 23.18
C SER A 261 5.82 -3.59 22.99
N LEU A 262 5.35 -3.25 21.80
CA LEU A 262 3.94 -3.37 21.45
C LEU A 262 3.64 -4.79 20.91
N PRO A 263 2.41 -5.30 21.08
CA PRO A 263 1.94 -6.54 20.47
C PRO A 263 2.16 -6.55 18.94
N ASP A 264 2.35 -7.71 18.34
CA ASP A 264 2.63 -7.81 16.90
C ASP A 264 1.46 -7.35 16.03
N ASP A 265 0.24 -7.54 16.50
CA ASP A 265 -1.01 -7.13 15.86
C ASP A 265 -1.42 -5.68 16.17
N PHE A 266 -0.66 -4.96 17.00
CA PHE A 266 -0.95 -3.57 17.37
C PHE A 266 -1.08 -2.69 16.12
N GLN A 267 -2.15 -1.89 16.07
CA GLN A 267 -2.54 -1.06 14.93
C GLN A 267 -2.92 -1.82 13.66
N LYS A 268 -3.19 -3.13 13.74
CA LYS A 268 -3.81 -3.87 12.64
C LYS A 268 -5.33 -3.75 12.68
N ALA A 269 -5.95 -3.91 11.52
CA ALA A 269 -7.42 -3.88 11.39
C ALA A 269 -8.11 -4.81 12.40
N GLU A 270 -7.56 -6.01 12.59
CA GLU A 270 -8.07 -7.03 13.52
C GLU A 270 -8.01 -6.55 14.97
N PHE A 271 -6.92 -5.89 15.36
CA PHE A 271 -6.79 -5.29 16.67
C PHE A 271 -7.82 -4.16 16.89
N LEU A 272 -8.03 -3.31 15.89
CA LEU A 272 -9.00 -2.22 15.97
C LEU A 272 -10.44 -2.74 16.04
N LEU A 273 -10.76 -3.82 15.33
CA LEU A 273 -12.06 -4.49 15.43
C LEU A 273 -12.31 -4.99 16.86
N GLN A 274 -11.33 -5.66 17.47
CA GLN A 274 -11.44 -6.12 18.87
C GLN A 274 -11.62 -4.98 19.87
N LYS A 275 -11.07 -3.79 19.57
CA LYS A 275 -11.18 -2.60 20.41
C LYS A 275 -12.40 -1.73 20.11
N GLY A 276 -13.22 -2.11 19.13
CA GLY A 276 -14.44 -1.40 18.77
C GLY A 276 -14.25 -0.11 17.97
N PHE A 277 -13.07 0.04 17.33
CA PHE A 277 -12.79 1.19 16.45
C PHE A 277 -13.23 0.98 15.00
N VAL A 278 -13.54 -0.25 14.62
CA VAL A 278 -13.94 -0.64 13.27
C VAL A 278 -15.16 -1.55 13.40
N ASP A 279 -16.18 -1.34 12.59
CA ASP A 279 -17.42 -2.11 12.62
C ASP A 279 -17.27 -3.50 11.99
N ALA A 280 -16.49 -3.59 10.89
CA ALA A 280 -16.23 -4.87 10.24
C ALA A 280 -14.94 -4.86 9.43
N ILE A 281 -14.31 -6.05 9.34
CA ILE A 281 -13.24 -6.31 8.38
C ILE A 281 -13.84 -7.00 7.17
N VAL A 282 -13.60 -6.44 5.99
CA VAL A 282 -14.20 -6.89 4.74
C VAL A 282 -13.12 -7.15 3.70
N GLU A 283 -13.00 -8.39 3.25
CA GLU A 283 -12.10 -8.74 2.16
C GLU A 283 -12.48 -7.96 0.88
N ARG A 284 -11.49 -7.52 0.15
CA ARG A 284 -11.66 -6.71 -1.07
C ARG A 284 -12.62 -7.33 -2.09
N LYS A 285 -12.60 -8.65 -2.24
CA LYS A 285 -13.51 -9.36 -3.16
C LYS A 285 -14.99 -9.18 -2.79
N ASN A 286 -15.27 -8.99 -1.48
CA ASN A 286 -16.63 -8.86 -0.92
C ASN A 286 -17.01 -7.39 -0.67
N MET A 287 -16.06 -6.44 -0.75
CA MET A 287 -16.26 -5.04 -0.37
C MET A 287 -17.42 -4.39 -1.13
N ARG A 288 -17.47 -4.56 -2.45
CA ARG A 288 -18.55 -4.00 -3.29
C ARG A 288 -19.93 -4.50 -2.85
N ALA A 289 -20.07 -5.80 -2.60
CA ALA A 289 -21.35 -6.39 -2.17
C ALA A 289 -21.73 -5.95 -0.74
N CYS A 290 -20.74 -5.78 0.14
CA CYS A 290 -20.95 -5.27 1.49
C CYS A 290 -21.45 -3.83 1.47
N ILE A 291 -20.78 -2.94 0.75
CA ILE A 291 -21.21 -1.53 0.60
C ILE A 291 -22.62 -1.45 0.03
N TYR A 292 -22.91 -2.21 -1.01
CA TYR A 292 -24.25 -2.23 -1.60
C TYR A 292 -25.33 -2.60 -0.59
N LYS A 293 -25.09 -3.64 0.22
CA LYS A 293 -26.03 -4.03 1.28
C LYS A 293 -26.25 -2.91 2.31
N ILE A 294 -25.15 -2.23 2.70
CA ILE A 294 -25.22 -1.10 3.63
C ILE A 294 -26.09 0.02 3.04
N LEU A 295 -25.87 0.38 1.77
CA LEU A 295 -26.65 1.41 1.09
C LEU A 295 -28.16 1.07 1.10
N ILE A 296 -28.52 -0.17 0.78
CA ILE A 296 -29.92 -0.61 0.80
C ILE A 296 -30.51 -0.57 2.21
N LEU A 297 -29.78 -1.02 3.23
CA LEU A 297 -30.24 -1.00 4.62
C LEU A 297 -30.49 0.41 5.14
N HIS A 298 -29.72 1.40 4.66
CA HIS A 298 -29.92 2.82 4.99
C HIS A 298 -30.92 3.53 4.09
N GLY A 299 -31.69 2.78 3.31
CA GLY A 299 -32.78 3.34 2.49
C GLY A 299 -32.33 4.11 1.26
N VAL A 300 -31.03 4.03 0.91
CA VAL A 300 -30.52 4.62 -0.33
C VAL A 300 -31.09 3.84 -1.51
N ARG A 301 -31.97 4.48 -2.28
CA ARG A 301 -32.62 3.88 -3.45
C ARG A 301 -32.25 4.65 -4.70
N ASN A 302 -32.26 3.96 -5.84
CA ASN A 302 -32.25 4.65 -7.12
C ASN A 302 -33.55 5.45 -7.22
N TYR A 303 -33.45 6.74 -7.22
CA TYR A 303 -34.51 7.61 -7.73
C TYR A 303 -34.24 7.75 -9.25
N GLY A 304 -34.60 6.67 -10.01
CA GLY A 304 -34.58 6.68 -11.47
C GLY A 304 -35.68 7.52 -12.06
#